data_62c129a9f5ba9c29b06a907c14d3cdbb
#
_entry.id   62c129a9f5ba9c29b06a907c14d3cdbb
#
_cell.length_a   1.000
_cell.length_b   1.000
_cell.length_c   1.000
_cell.angle_alpha   90.00
_cell.angle_beta   90.00
_cell.angle_gamma   90.00
#
_symmetry.space_group_name_H-M   'P 1'
#
loop_
_entity.id
_entity.type
_entity.pdbx_description
1 polymer ?
#
loop_
_entity_poly.entity_id
_entity_poly.type
_entity_poly.pdbx_seq_one_letter_code
_entity_poly.pdbx_strand_id
1 'polypeptide(L)'
;MAFYRRRPRPDAEKCADPAKARASALETLAGQEVSANMLYERLCRRYTEQAAAAAVAEMVQLDYVNDARYAEARAHSLLAARKSRRAAAQSLRQKGLAPAEVAGALEAVYAPEDGDDPELEAAAALVDSRYRKKLAIGRCDLVVAALQRRGFAYPVIKEAIRRVEEGE
;
A
#
# COMPACT_ATOMS: atom_id res chain seq x y z
N MET A 1 -9.98 -20.98 -15.87
CA MET A 1 -8.58 -21.38 -16.08
C MET A 1 -7.88 -21.37 -14.74
N ALA A 2 -7.44 -22.53 -14.23
CA ALA A 2 -6.73 -22.64 -12.97
C ALA A 2 -5.30 -22.12 -13.16
N PHE A 3 -4.96 -21.02 -12.49
CA PHE A 3 -3.59 -20.55 -12.41
C PHE A 3 -2.75 -21.58 -11.64
N TYR A 4 -1.96 -22.36 -12.38
CA TYR A 4 -1.01 -23.30 -11.81
C TYR A 4 0.09 -22.48 -11.10
N ARG A 5 -0.05 -22.26 -9.79
CA ARG A 5 1.05 -21.73 -8.97
C ARG A 5 2.15 -22.77 -8.99
N ARG A 6 3.24 -22.52 -9.75
CA ARG A 6 4.45 -23.35 -9.70
C ARG A 6 4.87 -23.48 -8.23
N ARG A 7 5.02 -24.72 -7.75
CA ARG A 7 5.58 -24.99 -6.42
C ARG A 7 6.94 -24.28 -6.29
N PRO A 8 7.24 -23.66 -5.13
CA PRO A 8 8.56 -23.10 -4.88
C PRO A 8 9.61 -24.20 -5.09
N ARG A 9 10.72 -23.84 -5.74
CA ARG A 9 11.85 -24.78 -5.89
C ARG A 9 12.44 -25.06 -4.50
N PRO A 10 12.81 -26.31 -4.18
CA PRO A 10 13.60 -26.60 -2.98
C PRO A 10 14.90 -25.79 -2.99
N ASP A 11 15.42 -25.41 -1.84
CA ASP A 11 16.63 -24.57 -1.74
C ASP A 11 17.86 -25.21 -2.42
N ALA A 12 17.96 -26.54 -2.39
CA ALA A 12 19.01 -27.29 -3.07
C ALA A 12 19.04 -27.13 -4.62
N GLU A 13 17.93 -26.70 -5.21
CA GLU A 13 17.80 -26.45 -6.66
C GLU A 13 17.95 -24.95 -7.02
N LYS A 14 18.13 -24.07 -6.03
CA LYS A 14 18.27 -22.65 -6.23
C LYS A 14 19.73 -22.25 -6.44
N CYS A 15 19.93 -21.14 -7.15
CA CYS A 15 21.25 -20.61 -7.38
C CYS A 15 21.81 -19.96 -6.11
N ALA A 16 22.99 -20.38 -5.67
CA ALA A 16 23.67 -19.82 -4.49
C ALA A 16 24.64 -18.67 -4.84
N ASP A 17 24.73 -18.27 -6.10
CA ASP A 17 25.65 -17.26 -6.59
C ASP A 17 25.14 -15.85 -6.22
N PRO A 18 25.81 -15.10 -5.30
CA PRO A 18 25.38 -13.79 -4.88
C PRO A 18 25.51 -12.73 -5.98
N ALA A 19 26.47 -12.87 -6.90
CA ALA A 19 26.66 -11.92 -7.99
C ALA A 19 25.48 -11.99 -8.98
N LYS A 20 24.94 -13.19 -9.24
CA LYS A 20 23.74 -13.33 -10.05
C LYS A 20 22.49 -12.84 -9.33
N ALA A 21 22.38 -13.05 -8.01
CA ALA A 21 21.28 -12.49 -7.21
C ALA A 21 21.29 -10.97 -7.24
N ARG A 22 22.49 -10.35 -7.10
CA ARG A 22 22.71 -8.90 -7.21
C ARG A 22 22.28 -8.38 -8.58
N ALA A 23 22.69 -8.98 -9.67
CA ALA A 23 22.30 -8.58 -11.03
C ALA A 23 20.77 -8.61 -11.20
N SER A 24 20.12 -9.67 -10.74
CA SER A 24 18.64 -9.78 -10.77
C SER A 24 17.93 -8.76 -9.87
N ALA A 25 18.55 -8.35 -8.75
CA ALA A 25 18.04 -7.27 -7.91
C ALA A 25 18.05 -5.93 -8.68
N LEU A 26 19.19 -5.59 -9.30
CA LEU A 26 19.33 -4.37 -10.11
C LEU A 26 18.36 -4.35 -11.29
N GLU A 27 18.20 -5.47 -12.02
CA GLU A 27 17.19 -5.57 -13.09
C GLU A 27 15.76 -5.32 -12.59
N THR A 28 15.45 -5.82 -11.39
CA THR A 28 14.13 -5.59 -10.78
C THR A 28 13.91 -4.12 -10.45
N LEU A 29 14.92 -3.48 -9.85
CA LEU A 29 14.86 -2.09 -9.42
C LEU A 29 14.90 -1.08 -10.59
N ALA A 30 15.51 -1.46 -11.71
CA ALA A 30 15.48 -0.66 -12.93
C ALA A 30 14.06 -0.53 -13.52
N GLY A 31 13.19 -1.50 -13.27
CA GLY A 31 11.83 -1.52 -13.81
C GLY A 31 10.74 -1.02 -12.86
N GLN A 32 10.98 -1.07 -11.56
CA GLN A 32 9.98 -0.67 -10.57
C GLN A 32 10.59 -0.47 -9.17
N GLU A 33 10.02 0.44 -8.43
CA GLU A 33 10.31 0.58 -7.00
C GLU A 33 9.59 -0.51 -6.20
N VAL A 34 10.29 -1.16 -5.28
CA VAL A 34 9.77 -2.25 -4.43
C VAL A 34 10.32 -2.13 -3.02
N SER A 35 9.61 -2.68 -2.03
CA SER A 35 10.15 -2.80 -0.67
C SER A 35 11.24 -3.88 -0.59
N ALA A 36 12.08 -3.79 0.44
CA ALA A 36 13.12 -4.77 0.73
C ALA A 36 12.54 -6.20 0.82
N ASN A 37 11.41 -6.36 1.51
CA ASN A 37 10.73 -7.64 1.63
C ASN A 37 10.23 -8.16 0.27
N MET A 38 9.64 -7.31 -0.55
CA MET A 38 9.17 -7.70 -1.88
C MET A 38 10.32 -8.13 -2.79
N LEU A 39 11.46 -7.43 -2.73
CA LEU A 39 12.66 -7.79 -3.47
C LEU A 39 13.20 -9.14 -2.98
N TYR A 40 13.30 -9.33 -1.66
CA TYR A 40 13.73 -10.59 -1.05
C TYR A 40 12.86 -11.77 -1.49
N GLU A 41 11.54 -11.67 -1.34
CA GLU A 41 10.61 -12.72 -1.75
C GLU A 41 10.72 -13.06 -3.24
N ARG A 42 10.95 -12.03 -4.09
CA ARG A 42 11.13 -12.22 -5.52
C ARG A 42 12.41 -12.97 -5.84
N LEU A 43 13.52 -12.60 -5.18
CA LEU A 43 14.82 -13.28 -5.36
C LEU A 43 14.79 -14.71 -4.84
N CYS A 44 14.14 -14.98 -3.70
CA CYS A 44 14.00 -16.31 -3.11
C CYS A 44 13.29 -17.34 -4.01
N ARG A 45 12.65 -16.90 -5.09
CA ARG A 45 12.07 -17.82 -6.10
C ARG A 45 13.13 -18.51 -6.95
N ARG A 46 14.34 -17.94 -7.07
CA ARG A 46 15.42 -18.39 -7.97
C ARG A 46 16.74 -18.59 -7.24
N TYR A 47 16.97 -17.88 -6.16
CA TYR A 47 18.21 -17.86 -5.39
C TYR A 47 18.00 -18.44 -4.00
N THR A 48 19.08 -18.93 -3.38
CA THR A 48 19.06 -19.34 -1.96
C THR A 48 18.75 -18.14 -1.09
N GLU A 49 18.20 -18.39 0.10
CA GLU A 49 17.88 -17.32 1.06
C GLU A 49 19.11 -16.47 1.40
N GLN A 50 20.28 -17.12 1.55
CA GLN A 50 21.54 -16.42 1.83
C GLN A 50 21.94 -15.47 0.70
N ALA A 51 21.90 -15.92 -0.57
CA ALA A 51 22.24 -15.09 -1.72
C ALA A 51 21.23 -13.95 -1.91
N ALA A 52 19.95 -14.23 -1.70
CA ALA A 52 18.88 -13.22 -1.76
C ALA A 52 19.04 -12.16 -0.67
N ALA A 53 19.28 -12.56 0.58
CA ALA A 53 19.49 -11.65 1.70
C ALA A 53 20.71 -10.75 1.50
N ALA A 54 21.83 -11.31 1.03
CA ALA A 54 23.04 -10.54 0.74
C ALA A 54 22.79 -9.49 -0.35
N ALA A 55 22.09 -9.87 -1.43
CA ALA A 55 21.75 -8.93 -2.50
C ALA A 55 20.82 -7.80 -2.03
N VAL A 56 19.80 -8.12 -1.23
CA VAL A 56 18.89 -7.09 -0.67
C VAL A 56 19.64 -6.15 0.27
N ALA A 57 20.46 -6.68 1.17
CA ALA A 57 21.26 -5.87 2.10
C ALA A 57 22.16 -4.87 1.35
N GLU A 58 22.80 -5.30 0.26
CA GLU A 58 23.60 -4.42 -0.59
C GLU A 58 22.73 -3.33 -1.23
N MET A 59 21.55 -3.65 -1.77
CA MET A 59 20.66 -2.66 -2.38
C MET A 59 20.15 -1.62 -1.37
N VAL A 60 19.93 -2.02 -0.12
CA VAL A 60 19.58 -1.10 0.98
C VAL A 60 20.78 -0.21 1.34
N GLN A 61 22.00 -0.76 1.45
CA GLN A 61 23.21 0.01 1.74
C GLN A 61 23.52 1.07 0.66
N LEU A 62 23.20 0.76 -0.59
CA LEU A 62 23.38 1.67 -1.73
C LEU A 62 22.20 2.63 -1.95
N ASP A 63 21.19 2.62 -1.06
CA ASP A 63 19.94 3.38 -1.16
C ASP A 63 19.14 3.15 -2.45
N TYR A 64 19.36 2.03 -3.12
CA TYR A 64 18.50 1.59 -4.23
C TYR A 64 17.15 1.07 -3.74
N VAL A 65 17.10 0.53 -2.52
CA VAL A 65 15.88 0.16 -1.79
C VAL A 65 15.77 1.01 -0.54
N ASN A 66 14.66 1.73 -0.43
CA ASN A 66 14.36 2.58 0.71
C ASN A 66 12.89 2.41 1.09
N ASP A 67 12.64 1.64 2.15
CA ASP A 67 11.29 1.26 2.56
C ASP A 67 10.46 2.45 3.06
N ALA A 68 11.09 3.48 3.65
CA ALA A 68 10.41 4.71 4.06
C ALA A 68 9.92 5.49 2.83
N ARG A 69 10.79 5.71 1.84
CA ARG A 69 10.43 6.38 0.57
C ARG A 69 9.35 5.60 -0.18
N TYR A 70 9.49 4.28 -0.28
CA TYR A 70 8.48 3.41 -0.89
C TYR A 70 7.13 3.49 -0.17
N ALA A 71 7.13 3.47 1.18
CA ALA A 71 5.93 3.53 1.99
C ALA A 71 5.17 4.84 1.76
N GLU A 72 5.87 5.98 1.74
CA GLU A 72 5.28 7.30 1.53
C GLU A 72 4.71 7.44 0.12
N ALA A 73 5.47 7.11 -0.92
CA ALA A 73 4.99 7.13 -2.31
C ALA A 73 3.76 6.23 -2.49
N ARG A 74 3.75 5.08 -1.83
CA ARG A 74 2.62 4.16 -1.87
C ARG A 74 1.41 4.69 -1.10
N ALA A 75 1.61 5.35 0.04
CA ALA A 75 0.54 5.99 0.81
C ALA A 75 -0.14 7.10 -0.02
N HIS A 76 0.61 7.96 -0.70
CA HIS A 76 0.07 8.95 -1.64
C HIS A 76 -0.78 8.30 -2.74
N SER A 77 -0.29 7.22 -3.34
CA SER A 77 -1.05 6.49 -4.37
C SER A 77 -2.35 5.90 -3.84
N LEU A 78 -2.35 5.44 -2.58
CA LEU A 78 -3.54 4.88 -1.94
C LEU A 78 -4.55 5.98 -1.57
N LEU A 79 -4.11 7.14 -1.12
CA LEU A 79 -4.95 8.30 -0.87
C LEU A 79 -5.59 8.81 -2.17
N ALA A 80 -4.82 8.96 -3.24
CA ALA A 80 -5.32 9.31 -4.56
C ALA A 80 -6.37 8.30 -5.09
N ALA A 81 -6.24 7.02 -4.73
CA ALA A 81 -7.23 5.97 -4.97
C ALA A 81 -8.40 5.98 -3.97
N ARG A 82 -8.53 7.02 -3.14
CA ARG A 82 -9.59 7.21 -2.15
C ARG A 82 -9.69 6.04 -1.16
N LYS A 83 -8.54 5.54 -0.70
CA LYS A 83 -8.47 4.53 0.37
C LYS A 83 -8.44 5.22 1.72
N SER A 84 -9.09 4.61 2.72
CA SER A 84 -8.97 5.07 4.10
C SER A 84 -7.57 4.84 4.66
N ARG A 85 -7.18 5.61 5.68
CA ARG A 85 -5.92 5.44 6.42
C ARG A 85 -5.74 3.98 6.90
N ARG A 86 -6.83 3.36 7.39
CA ARG A 86 -6.83 1.95 7.81
C ARG A 86 -6.54 0.98 6.65
N ALA A 87 -7.18 1.19 5.51
CA ALA A 87 -6.96 0.36 4.32
C ALA A 87 -5.54 0.56 3.75
N ALA A 88 -5.02 1.78 3.79
CA ALA A 88 -3.64 2.08 3.42
C ALA A 88 -2.65 1.37 4.34
N ALA A 89 -2.83 1.45 5.68
CA ALA A 89 -2.03 0.73 6.66
C ALA A 89 -1.97 -0.78 6.36
N GLN A 90 -3.12 -1.38 6.11
CA GLN A 90 -3.20 -2.80 5.78
C GLN A 90 -2.44 -3.13 4.48
N SER A 91 -2.61 -2.30 3.46
CA SER A 91 -1.91 -2.48 2.18
C SER A 91 -0.39 -2.40 2.32
N LEU A 92 0.12 -1.43 3.10
CA LEU A 92 1.55 -1.25 3.36
C LEU A 92 2.13 -2.44 4.14
N ARG A 93 1.44 -2.91 5.19
CA ARG A 93 1.85 -4.11 5.94
C ARG A 93 1.91 -5.36 5.06
N GLN A 94 0.97 -5.52 4.13
CA GLN A 94 0.97 -6.62 3.16
C GLN A 94 2.16 -6.57 2.18
N LYS A 95 2.84 -5.42 2.06
CA LYS A 95 4.08 -5.25 1.30
C LYS A 95 5.34 -5.55 2.12
N GLY A 96 5.16 -6.00 3.37
CA GLY A 96 6.25 -6.37 4.27
C GLY A 96 7.00 -5.19 4.87
N LEU A 97 6.39 -4.00 4.88
CA LEU A 97 6.96 -2.82 5.52
C LEU A 97 6.89 -2.91 7.04
N ALA A 98 7.91 -2.44 7.72
CA ALA A 98 7.94 -2.44 9.18
C ALA A 98 6.93 -1.44 9.78
N PRO A 99 6.46 -1.67 11.03
CA PRO A 99 5.45 -0.80 11.65
C PRO A 99 5.85 0.67 11.71
N ALA A 100 7.15 0.98 11.87
CA ALA A 100 7.65 2.36 11.92
C ALA A 100 7.51 3.07 10.56
N GLU A 101 7.87 2.40 9.46
CA GLU A 101 7.74 2.95 8.10
C GLU A 101 6.26 3.16 7.73
N VAL A 102 5.41 2.19 8.10
CA VAL A 102 3.95 2.32 7.90
C VAL A 102 3.40 3.52 8.68
N ALA A 103 3.80 3.67 9.95
CA ALA A 103 3.34 4.79 10.79
C ALA A 103 3.81 6.14 10.23
N GLY A 104 5.11 6.25 9.88
CA GLY A 104 5.67 7.47 9.31
C GLY A 104 5.00 7.88 8.00
N ALA A 105 4.81 6.94 7.07
CA ALA A 105 4.13 7.22 5.81
C ALA A 105 2.66 7.65 5.99
N LEU A 106 1.94 7.05 6.94
CA LEU A 106 0.56 7.43 7.23
C LEU A 106 0.46 8.76 7.96
N GLU A 107 1.45 9.12 8.76
CA GLU A 107 1.53 10.44 9.38
C GLU A 107 1.81 11.52 8.34
N ALA A 108 2.78 11.28 7.46
CA ALA A 108 3.14 12.22 6.40
C ALA A 108 2.00 12.49 5.40
N VAL A 109 1.12 11.50 5.13
CA VAL A 109 0.16 11.58 4.02
C VAL A 109 -1.30 11.72 4.47
N TYR A 110 -1.65 11.22 5.66
CA TYR A 110 -3.03 11.18 6.16
C TYR A 110 -3.25 12.04 7.40
N ALA A 111 -2.21 12.69 7.96
CA ALA A 111 -2.42 13.60 9.08
C ALA A 111 -3.18 14.83 8.60
N PRO A 112 -4.17 15.31 9.37
CA PRO A 112 -4.79 16.59 9.12
C PRO A 112 -3.76 17.72 9.26
N GLU A 113 -3.75 18.66 8.31
CA GLU A 113 -2.85 19.80 8.31
C GLU A 113 -3.64 21.06 7.95
N ASP A 114 -3.49 22.14 8.73
CA ASP A 114 -4.09 23.46 8.49
C ASP A 114 -5.62 23.46 8.22
N GLY A 115 -6.33 22.50 8.81
CA GLY A 115 -7.79 22.36 8.64
C GLY A 115 -8.20 21.43 7.51
N ASP A 116 -7.27 20.97 6.70
CA ASP A 116 -7.49 19.96 5.67
C ASP A 116 -7.30 18.55 6.26
N ASP A 117 -8.29 17.68 6.08
CA ASP A 117 -8.22 16.26 6.44
C ASP A 117 -8.24 15.43 5.16
N PRO A 118 -7.07 14.89 4.72
CA PRO A 118 -6.97 14.13 3.48
C PRO A 118 -7.87 12.88 3.46
N GLU A 119 -8.10 12.24 4.61
CA GLU A 119 -8.99 11.09 4.70
C GLU A 119 -10.46 11.50 4.51
N LEU A 120 -10.85 12.63 5.09
CA LEU A 120 -12.19 13.20 4.93
C LEU A 120 -12.44 13.63 3.48
N GLU A 121 -11.50 14.31 2.85
CA GLU A 121 -11.58 14.68 1.43
C GLU A 121 -11.74 13.44 0.52
N ALA A 122 -10.95 12.39 0.77
CA ALA A 122 -11.07 11.14 0.04
C ALA A 122 -12.43 10.47 0.24
N ALA A 123 -12.98 10.53 1.46
CA ALA A 123 -14.30 10.00 1.79
C ALA A 123 -15.41 10.81 1.10
N ALA A 124 -15.39 12.15 1.19
CA ALA A 124 -16.35 13.05 0.57
C ALA A 124 -16.39 12.87 -0.96
N ALA A 125 -15.22 12.88 -1.60
CA ALA A 125 -15.10 12.63 -3.04
C ALA A 125 -15.61 11.23 -3.45
N LEU A 126 -15.49 10.22 -2.59
CA LEU A 126 -16.04 8.89 -2.83
C LEU A 126 -17.56 8.88 -2.68
N VAL A 127 -18.10 9.56 -1.67
CA VAL A 127 -19.56 9.71 -1.44
C VAL A 127 -20.18 10.43 -2.63
N ASP A 128 -19.63 11.56 -3.03
CA ASP A 128 -20.12 12.35 -4.15
C ASP A 128 -20.16 11.56 -5.46
N SER A 129 -19.01 10.96 -5.84
CA SER A 129 -18.90 10.28 -7.15
C SER A 129 -19.70 8.98 -7.25
N ARG A 130 -19.87 8.24 -6.14
CA ARG A 130 -20.44 6.88 -6.18
C ARG A 130 -21.76 6.71 -5.45
N TYR A 131 -22.04 7.57 -4.46
CA TYR A 131 -23.15 7.34 -3.54
C TYR A 131 -24.15 8.50 -3.51
N ARG A 132 -23.94 9.61 -4.21
CA ARG A 132 -24.87 10.76 -4.25
C ARG A 132 -26.32 10.35 -4.55
N LYS A 133 -26.51 9.45 -5.51
CA LYS A 133 -27.87 8.92 -5.85
C LYS A 133 -28.51 8.15 -4.69
N LYS A 134 -27.73 7.47 -3.85
CA LYS A 134 -28.25 6.75 -2.69
C LYS A 134 -28.63 7.71 -1.56
N LEU A 135 -27.86 8.78 -1.38
CA LEU A 135 -28.20 9.85 -0.42
C LEU A 135 -29.52 10.54 -0.82
N ALA A 136 -29.66 10.90 -2.09
CA ALA A 136 -30.85 11.55 -2.60
C ALA A 136 -32.17 10.79 -2.39
N ILE A 137 -32.10 9.46 -2.25
CA ILE A 137 -33.26 8.61 -1.93
C ILE A 137 -33.31 8.18 -0.45
N GLY A 138 -32.55 8.88 0.43
CA GLY A 138 -32.57 8.65 1.87
C GLY A 138 -31.88 7.38 2.36
N ARG A 139 -31.07 6.72 1.53
CA ARG A 139 -30.38 5.45 1.89
C ARG A 139 -28.99 5.69 2.48
N CYS A 140 -28.89 6.59 3.47
CA CYS A 140 -27.65 6.87 4.20
C CYS A 140 -27.06 5.61 4.88
N ASP A 141 -27.94 4.71 5.36
CA ASP A 141 -27.57 3.41 5.95
C ASP A 141 -26.63 2.60 5.06
N LEU A 142 -26.95 2.51 3.77
CA LEU A 142 -26.13 1.78 2.80
C LEU A 142 -24.80 2.48 2.50
N VAL A 143 -24.79 3.80 2.51
CA VAL A 143 -23.56 4.58 2.29
C VAL A 143 -22.61 4.38 3.47
N VAL A 144 -23.11 4.51 4.71
CA VAL A 144 -22.34 4.26 5.94
C VAL A 144 -21.75 2.85 5.91
N ALA A 145 -22.57 1.82 5.70
CA ALA A 145 -22.10 0.44 5.64
C ALA A 145 -21.05 0.19 4.54
N ALA A 146 -21.18 0.87 3.40
CA ALA A 146 -20.22 0.75 2.30
C ALA A 146 -18.85 1.38 2.62
N LEU A 147 -18.82 2.54 3.28
CA LEU A 147 -17.59 3.22 3.68
C LEU A 147 -16.91 2.52 4.86
N GLN A 148 -17.69 2.00 5.83
CA GLN A 148 -17.16 1.18 6.92
C GLN A 148 -16.42 -0.06 6.40
N ARG A 149 -17.01 -0.78 5.42
CA ARG A 149 -16.31 -1.90 4.77
C ARG A 149 -15.03 -1.50 4.05
N ARG A 150 -14.90 -0.23 3.66
CA ARG A 150 -13.66 0.34 3.08
C ARG A 150 -12.67 0.81 4.13
N GLY A 151 -13.04 0.72 5.42
CA GLY A 151 -12.18 1.02 6.54
C GLY A 151 -12.23 2.47 7.04
N PHE A 152 -13.14 3.31 6.53
CA PHE A 152 -13.33 4.67 7.06
C PHE A 152 -13.96 4.63 8.45
N ALA A 153 -13.51 5.52 9.33
CA ALA A 153 -14.09 5.68 10.66
C ALA A 153 -15.46 6.36 10.60
N TYR A 154 -16.37 6.00 11.50
CA TYR A 154 -17.73 6.56 11.49
C TYR A 154 -17.80 8.09 11.54
N PRO A 155 -16.98 8.79 12.36
CA PRO A 155 -16.96 10.26 12.35
C PRO A 155 -16.63 10.86 10.98
N VAL A 156 -15.62 10.29 10.29
CA VAL A 156 -15.22 10.70 8.94
C VAL A 156 -16.35 10.47 7.93
N ILE A 157 -17.04 9.32 8.05
CA ILE A 157 -18.17 9.00 7.17
C ILE A 157 -19.32 9.98 7.36
N LYS A 158 -19.66 10.26 8.61
CA LYS A 158 -20.74 11.21 8.95
C LYS A 158 -20.47 12.60 8.38
N GLU A 159 -19.25 13.08 8.58
CA GLU A 159 -18.83 14.38 8.11
C GLU A 159 -18.76 14.46 6.57
N ALA A 160 -18.26 13.40 5.92
CA ALA A 160 -18.23 13.29 4.46
C ALA A 160 -19.64 13.31 3.84
N ILE A 161 -20.61 12.65 4.48
CA ILE A 161 -22.01 12.68 4.03
C ILE A 161 -22.58 14.08 4.21
N ARG A 162 -22.37 14.74 5.37
CA ARG A 162 -22.83 16.10 5.66
C ARG A 162 -22.34 17.09 4.60
N ARG A 163 -21.04 17.10 4.29
CA ARG A 163 -20.46 17.98 3.26
C ARG A 163 -21.10 17.81 1.90
N VAL A 164 -21.33 16.56 1.49
CA VAL A 164 -21.94 16.27 0.17
C VAL A 164 -23.43 16.68 0.13
N GLU A 165 -24.15 16.58 1.25
CA GLU A 165 -25.55 17.02 1.34
C GLU A 165 -25.68 18.54 1.36
N GLU A 166 -24.74 19.25 1.99
CA GLU A 166 -24.67 20.72 2.06
C GLU A 166 -24.11 21.35 0.77
N GLY A 167 -23.52 20.56 -0.12
CA GLY A 167 -23.01 21.03 -1.41
C GLY A 167 -21.64 21.68 -1.34
N GLU A 168 -20.86 21.38 -0.30
CA GLU A 168 -19.46 21.80 -0.12
C GLU A 168 -18.48 20.88 -0.88
#